data_511617de9a3ffd22b427cd8a124b5164
#
_entry.id   511617de9a3ffd22b427cd8a124b5164
#
_cell.length_a   1.000
_cell.length_b   1.000
_cell.length_c   1.000
_cell.angle_alpha   90.00
_cell.angle_beta   90.00
_cell.angle_gamma   90.00
#
_symmetry.space_group_name_H-M   'P 1'
#
loop_
_entity.id
_entity.type
_entity.pdbx_description
1 polymer ?
#
loop_
_entity_poly.entity_id
_entity_poly.type
_entity_poly.pdbx_seq_one_letter_code
_entity_poly.pdbx_strand_id
1 'polypeptide(L)'
;MESLGKDQLEEIPLFQKLPKLREIVPHVRLITSQTPVFKLEKLGSELGVGGLYLKDDGLTGTLFGGNKVRKLEFLLADALSKKAKRVLTFGAAGSNHALATAVYAKSLGLETTALLMPQTKTPSCHTNLLYHTVIGTDLHAVPREDFEAKKDELVKFYEEKEGVAPYVIPTGGSNEIGVMGYVNAAFELASQIEAKVLPTPDYIYVAASTCGTASGLILGLKILKLKTAVRPIRVSETGLWTQNRYELFIREMDGFLKEKTGVSAVEENDSIPEIRDYLGKGYGAETAELREAMNLAKETENVNLEIVYTAKSMAALIEDARKGELKDKTVLYWKTNNSIDLGPYVQK
;
A
#
# COMPACT_ATOMS: atom_id res chain seq x y z
N MET A 1 6.98 -23.48 23.57
CA MET A 1 6.19 -22.83 22.51
C MET A 1 4.99 -23.74 22.26
N GLU A 2 3.92 -23.47 23.01
CA GLU A 2 2.67 -24.22 22.88
C GLU A 2 2.04 -23.93 21.52
N SER A 3 1.55 -24.98 20.89
CA SER A 3 0.78 -24.96 19.65
C SER A 3 -0.41 -24.02 19.82
N LEU A 4 -0.36 -22.84 19.23
CA LEU A 4 -1.56 -22.08 18.97
C LEU A 4 -2.48 -22.98 18.14
N GLY A 5 -3.60 -23.35 18.74
CA GLY A 5 -4.57 -24.28 18.19
C GLY A 5 -4.95 -23.88 16.78
N LYS A 6 -5.20 -24.89 15.94
CA LYS A 6 -5.81 -24.79 14.62
C LYS A 6 -7.29 -24.36 14.69
N ASP A 7 -7.63 -23.46 15.64
CA ASP A 7 -8.97 -22.95 15.78
C ASP A 7 -9.20 -21.80 14.78
N GLN A 8 -9.97 -22.16 13.74
CA GLN A 8 -10.89 -21.30 12.98
C GLN A 8 -10.52 -19.81 12.90
N LEU A 9 -9.32 -19.51 12.44
CA LEU A 9 -9.05 -18.17 11.91
C LEU A 9 -9.91 -18.01 10.67
N GLU A 10 -10.92 -17.11 10.73
CA GLU A 10 -11.75 -16.79 9.58
C GLU A 10 -10.89 -16.62 8.34
N GLU A 11 -11.24 -17.30 7.28
CA GLU A 11 -10.56 -17.24 6.02
C GLU A 11 -10.64 -15.81 5.45
N ILE A 12 -9.53 -15.28 4.95
CA ILE A 12 -9.53 -13.93 4.36
C ILE A 12 -10.49 -13.85 3.16
N PRO A 13 -11.14 -12.70 2.93
CA PRO A 13 -12.11 -12.53 1.85
C PRO A 13 -11.60 -12.94 0.46
N LEU A 14 -10.31 -12.77 0.18
CA LEU A 14 -9.69 -13.21 -1.07
C LEU A 14 -9.87 -14.71 -1.32
N PHE A 15 -9.59 -15.54 -0.33
CA PHE A 15 -9.67 -17.00 -0.48
C PHE A 15 -11.10 -17.51 -0.45
N GLN A 16 -12.01 -16.80 0.23
CA GLN A 16 -13.45 -17.10 0.15
C GLN A 16 -13.99 -16.87 -1.27
N LYS A 17 -13.57 -15.80 -1.93
CA LYS A 17 -14.05 -15.45 -3.28
C LYS A 17 -13.27 -16.15 -4.40
N LEU A 18 -11.99 -16.42 -4.20
CA LEU A 18 -11.08 -17.04 -5.16
C LEU A 18 -10.34 -18.23 -4.49
N PRO A 19 -11.04 -19.33 -4.16
CA PRO A 19 -10.48 -20.42 -3.34
C PRO A 19 -9.24 -21.09 -3.95
N LYS A 20 -9.11 -21.10 -5.29
CA LYS A 20 -7.91 -21.63 -5.95
C LYS A 20 -6.62 -20.90 -5.57
N LEU A 21 -6.70 -19.61 -5.22
CA LEU A 21 -5.52 -18.85 -4.80
C LEU A 21 -4.93 -19.34 -3.49
N ARG A 22 -5.70 -19.99 -2.63
CA ARG A 22 -5.24 -20.51 -1.34
C ARG A 22 -4.06 -21.49 -1.46
N GLU A 23 -4.05 -22.29 -2.52
CA GLU A 23 -3.01 -23.29 -2.76
C GLU A 23 -1.78 -22.69 -3.48
N ILE A 24 -1.95 -21.51 -4.10
CA ILE A 24 -0.98 -20.92 -5.01
C ILE A 24 -0.26 -19.73 -4.39
N VAL A 25 -1.02 -18.91 -3.64
CA VAL A 25 -0.53 -17.67 -3.04
C VAL A 25 -0.48 -17.83 -1.53
N PRO A 26 0.71 -18.03 -0.96
CA PRO A 26 0.86 -18.17 0.48
C PRO A 26 0.44 -16.88 1.21
N HIS A 27 -0.07 -17.04 2.42
CA HIS A 27 -0.55 -15.93 3.25
C HIS A 27 -0.12 -16.12 4.71
N VAL A 28 0.32 -15.06 5.34
CA VAL A 28 0.57 -14.96 6.78
C VAL A 28 -0.25 -13.81 7.34
N ARG A 29 -0.94 -14.03 8.45
CA ARG A 29 -1.79 -12.98 9.04
C ARG A 29 -0.95 -11.98 9.81
N LEU A 30 -0.88 -10.75 9.31
CA LEU A 30 -0.30 -9.57 9.97
C LEU A 30 -1.40 -8.60 10.40
N ILE A 31 -2.54 -8.64 9.74
CA ILE A 31 -3.73 -7.81 9.96
C ILE A 31 -4.76 -8.65 10.74
N THR A 32 -5.12 -8.19 11.93
CA THR A 32 -5.99 -8.96 12.85
C THR A 32 -7.47 -8.60 12.74
N SER A 33 -7.78 -7.44 12.13
CA SER A 33 -9.16 -6.96 11.96
C SER A 33 -9.27 -6.12 10.69
N GLN A 34 -10.49 -5.99 10.17
CA GLN A 34 -10.76 -5.06 9.07
C GLN A 34 -10.37 -3.65 9.46
N THR A 35 -9.78 -2.88 8.53
CA THR A 35 -9.47 -1.48 8.82
C THR A 35 -10.75 -0.65 8.90
N PRO A 36 -10.82 0.31 9.83
CA PRO A 36 -12.05 1.07 10.05
C PRO A 36 -12.38 1.99 8.88
N VAL A 37 -13.67 2.26 8.74
CA VAL A 37 -14.21 3.27 7.85
C VAL A 37 -14.92 4.33 8.69
N PHE A 38 -14.59 5.59 8.47
CA PHE A 38 -15.17 6.73 9.14
C PHE A 38 -15.86 7.65 8.14
N LYS A 39 -17.01 8.22 8.51
CA LYS A 39 -17.60 9.32 7.75
C LYS A 39 -16.91 10.63 8.15
N LEU A 40 -16.42 11.38 7.18
CA LEU A 40 -15.79 12.69 7.38
C LEU A 40 -16.86 13.79 7.25
N GLU A 41 -17.65 13.98 8.30
CA GLU A 41 -18.86 14.82 8.22
C GLU A 41 -18.54 16.30 8.07
N LYS A 42 -17.59 16.81 8.86
CA LYS A 42 -17.22 18.23 8.83
C LYS A 42 -16.50 18.59 7.53
N LEU A 43 -15.52 17.76 7.14
CA LEU A 43 -14.78 17.94 5.90
C LEU A 43 -15.71 17.82 4.68
N GLY A 44 -16.60 16.82 4.68
CA GLY A 44 -17.59 16.65 3.62
C GLY A 44 -18.52 17.85 3.49
N SER A 45 -19.02 18.39 4.62
CA SER A 45 -19.84 19.59 4.64
C SER A 45 -19.10 20.83 4.11
N GLU A 46 -17.85 21.03 4.52
CA GLU A 46 -17.03 22.16 4.09
C GLU A 46 -16.73 22.12 2.59
N LEU A 47 -16.53 20.92 2.06
CA LEU A 47 -16.25 20.70 0.63
C LEU A 47 -17.51 20.54 -0.25
N GLY A 48 -18.70 20.53 0.34
CA GLY A 48 -19.95 20.28 -0.39
C GLY A 48 -20.08 18.84 -0.91
N VAL A 49 -19.43 17.88 -0.27
CA VAL A 49 -19.47 16.45 -0.61
C VAL A 49 -20.35 15.72 0.42
N GLY A 50 -21.58 15.37 0.02
CA GLY A 50 -22.57 14.81 0.95
C GLY A 50 -22.23 13.43 1.54
N GLY A 51 -21.38 12.66 0.87
CA GLY A 51 -20.97 11.31 1.27
C GLY A 51 -19.47 11.13 1.24
N LEU A 52 -18.71 11.83 2.12
CA LEU A 52 -17.27 11.67 2.21
C LEU A 52 -16.90 10.69 3.34
N TYR A 53 -16.15 9.65 2.99
CA TYR A 53 -15.69 8.62 3.92
C TYR A 53 -14.18 8.44 3.85
N LEU A 54 -13.58 7.96 4.92
CA LEU A 54 -12.16 7.61 5.02
C LEU A 54 -12.02 6.15 5.41
N LYS A 55 -11.26 5.36 4.63
CA LYS A 55 -10.78 4.04 5.05
C LYS A 55 -9.34 4.16 5.54
N ASP A 56 -9.12 3.85 6.82
CA ASP A 56 -7.83 4.08 7.48
C ASP A 56 -6.93 2.83 7.49
N ASP A 57 -6.17 2.64 6.42
CA ASP A 57 -5.12 1.62 6.41
C ASP A 57 -3.92 1.99 7.32
N GLY A 58 -3.88 3.17 7.89
CA GLY A 58 -2.91 3.51 8.92
C GLY A 58 -2.98 2.59 10.15
N LEU A 59 -4.11 1.90 10.31
CA LEU A 59 -4.41 0.97 11.40
C LEU A 59 -4.41 -0.50 10.97
N THR A 60 -3.77 -0.87 9.85
CA THR A 60 -3.75 -2.25 9.33
C THR A 60 -3.07 -3.24 10.26
N GLY A 61 -2.02 -2.85 10.95
CA GLY A 61 -1.25 -3.78 11.78
C GLY A 61 -0.99 -3.22 13.17
N THR A 62 -0.48 -4.07 14.06
CA THR A 62 -0.18 -3.69 15.45
C THR A 62 1.24 -3.18 15.64
N LEU A 63 2.19 -3.60 14.79
CA LEU A 63 3.60 -3.21 14.86
C LEU A 63 3.90 -1.99 14.00
N PHE A 64 3.28 -1.91 12.83
CA PHE A 64 3.37 -0.83 11.86
C PHE A 64 2.11 -0.84 11.02
N GLY A 65 1.56 0.33 10.74
CA GLY A 65 0.36 0.45 9.89
C GLY A 65 0.68 0.84 8.44
N GLY A 66 -0.37 1.14 7.70
CA GLY A 66 -0.28 1.60 6.32
C GLY A 66 -0.48 0.51 5.28
N ASN A 67 -0.63 0.94 4.05
CA ASN A 67 -0.96 0.09 2.91
C ASN A 67 0.03 -1.05 2.64
N LYS A 68 1.24 -0.97 3.15
CA LYS A 68 2.28 -1.96 2.88
C LYS A 68 2.03 -3.28 3.60
N VAL A 69 1.41 -3.24 4.77
CA VAL A 69 1.11 -4.43 5.57
C VAL A 69 0.25 -5.43 4.79
N ARG A 70 -0.77 -4.95 4.08
CA ARG A 70 -1.62 -5.78 3.23
C ARG A 70 -0.84 -6.57 2.17
N LYS A 71 0.19 -5.95 1.58
CA LYS A 71 1.06 -6.60 0.59
C LYS A 71 2.03 -7.57 1.25
N LEU A 72 2.53 -7.20 2.43
CA LEU A 72 3.51 -8.00 3.19
C LEU A 72 2.91 -9.29 3.73
N GLU A 73 1.59 -9.37 3.97
CA GLU A 73 0.92 -10.63 4.32
C GLU A 73 1.19 -11.74 3.28
N PHE A 74 1.29 -11.38 2.02
CA PHE A 74 1.55 -12.30 0.91
C PHE A 74 3.04 -12.43 0.61
N LEU A 75 3.75 -11.32 0.52
CA LEU A 75 5.17 -11.31 0.15
C LEU A 75 6.05 -12.00 1.20
N LEU A 76 5.80 -11.77 2.48
CA LEU A 76 6.57 -12.44 3.54
C LEU A 76 6.17 -13.90 3.68
N ALA A 77 4.92 -14.26 3.45
CA ALA A 77 4.50 -15.65 3.37
C ALA A 77 5.18 -16.39 2.20
N ASP A 78 5.32 -15.75 1.04
CA ASP A 78 6.03 -16.31 -0.10
C ASP A 78 7.53 -16.46 0.19
N ALA A 79 8.15 -15.49 0.86
CA ALA A 79 9.52 -15.60 1.34
C ALA A 79 9.73 -16.81 2.27
N LEU A 80 8.82 -17.00 3.24
CA LEU A 80 8.85 -18.13 4.18
C LEU A 80 8.64 -19.46 3.45
N SER A 81 7.71 -19.54 2.50
CA SER A 81 7.46 -20.76 1.72
C SER A 81 8.69 -21.20 0.91
N LYS A 82 9.48 -20.23 0.46
CA LYS A 82 10.76 -20.43 -0.25
C LYS A 82 11.94 -20.62 0.69
N LYS A 83 11.69 -20.72 2.00
CA LYS A 83 12.72 -20.93 3.05
C LYS A 83 13.80 -19.84 3.07
N ALA A 84 13.46 -18.63 2.63
CA ALA A 84 14.36 -17.50 2.71
C ALA A 84 14.74 -17.23 4.18
N LYS A 85 15.99 -16.87 4.41
CA LYS A 85 16.48 -16.39 5.72
C LYS A 85 16.43 -14.87 5.81
N ARG A 86 16.46 -14.23 4.65
CA ARG A 86 16.56 -12.78 4.48
C ARG A 86 15.63 -12.27 3.40
N VAL A 87 15.09 -11.08 3.63
CA VAL A 87 14.43 -10.29 2.59
C VAL A 87 15.32 -9.12 2.18
N LEU A 88 15.37 -8.86 0.89
CA LEU A 88 16.05 -7.70 0.31
C LEU A 88 14.99 -6.76 -0.25
N THR A 89 14.93 -5.52 0.23
CA THR A 89 13.90 -4.56 -0.17
C THR A 89 14.51 -3.19 -0.54
N PHE A 90 13.69 -2.35 -1.15
CA PHE A 90 14.16 -1.13 -1.80
C PHE A 90 13.24 0.06 -1.50
N GLY A 91 13.84 1.24 -1.49
CA GLY A 91 13.07 2.47 -1.36
C GLY A 91 13.93 3.73 -1.36
N ALA A 92 13.29 4.88 -1.22
CA ALA A 92 13.96 6.10 -0.83
C ALA A 92 14.33 6.04 0.67
N ALA A 93 15.23 6.87 1.15
CA ALA A 93 15.74 6.84 2.52
C ALA A 93 14.65 6.88 3.61
N GLY A 94 13.53 7.55 3.36
CA GLY A 94 12.36 7.57 4.26
C GLY A 94 11.24 6.60 3.86
N SER A 95 11.53 5.53 3.14
CA SER A 95 10.53 4.61 2.62
C SER A 95 9.74 3.90 3.71
N ASN A 96 8.43 4.16 3.78
CA ASN A 96 7.50 3.41 4.63
C ASN A 96 7.42 1.93 4.23
N HIS A 97 7.69 1.61 2.95
CA HIS A 97 7.72 0.22 2.50
C HIS A 97 8.91 -0.54 3.08
N ALA A 98 10.10 0.03 2.96
CA ALA A 98 11.32 -0.61 3.48
C ALA A 98 11.21 -0.82 5.00
N LEU A 99 10.72 0.19 5.74
CA LEU A 99 10.54 0.08 7.18
C LEU A 99 9.47 -0.95 7.56
N ALA A 100 8.30 -0.93 6.95
CA ALA A 100 7.26 -1.93 7.18
C ALA A 100 7.78 -3.35 6.91
N THR A 101 8.55 -3.53 5.82
CA THR A 101 9.18 -4.82 5.50
C THR A 101 10.11 -5.26 6.62
N ALA A 102 11.00 -4.39 7.11
CA ALA A 102 11.93 -4.71 8.19
C ALA A 102 11.22 -5.08 9.51
N VAL A 103 10.18 -4.31 9.87
CA VAL A 103 9.39 -4.56 11.08
C VAL A 103 8.75 -5.94 11.05
N TYR A 104 8.05 -6.26 9.97
CA TYR A 104 7.31 -7.52 9.88
C TYR A 104 8.18 -8.72 9.54
N ALA A 105 9.24 -8.55 8.74
CA ALA A 105 10.22 -9.59 8.51
C ALA A 105 10.86 -10.04 9.82
N LYS A 106 11.30 -9.09 10.66
CA LYS A 106 11.86 -9.39 11.99
C LYS A 106 10.87 -10.13 12.89
N SER A 107 9.60 -9.75 12.90
CA SER A 107 8.57 -10.44 13.71
C SER A 107 8.33 -11.88 13.26
N LEU A 108 8.68 -12.21 12.03
CA LEU A 108 8.60 -13.55 11.44
C LEU A 108 9.93 -14.31 11.44
N GLY A 109 10.97 -13.76 12.07
CA GLY A 109 12.30 -14.39 12.16
C GLY A 109 13.13 -14.27 10.88
N LEU A 110 12.81 -13.34 9.98
CA LEU A 110 13.56 -13.05 8.77
C LEU A 110 14.48 -11.84 9.00
N GLU A 111 15.71 -11.94 8.52
CA GLU A 111 16.61 -10.79 8.42
C GLU A 111 16.19 -9.85 7.30
N THR A 112 16.56 -8.57 7.39
CA THR A 112 16.26 -7.59 6.36
C THR A 112 17.49 -6.81 5.93
N THR A 113 17.73 -6.76 4.62
CA THR A 113 18.63 -5.81 3.97
C THR A 113 17.81 -4.81 3.16
N ALA A 114 18.08 -3.52 3.33
CA ALA A 114 17.38 -2.47 2.61
C ALA A 114 18.37 -1.59 1.81
N LEU A 115 18.17 -1.52 0.50
CA LEU A 115 18.86 -0.57 -0.38
C LEU A 115 18.04 0.70 -0.45
N LEU A 116 18.59 1.79 0.06
CA LEU A 116 17.92 3.07 0.19
C LEU A 116 18.57 4.12 -0.72
N MET A 117 17.78 4.68 -1.60
CA MET A 117 18.21 5.79 -2.46
C MET A 117 18.08 7.12 -1.72
N PRO A 118 18.98 8.08 -1.96
CA PRO A 118 18.86 9.44 -1.44
C PRO A 118 17.51 10.08 -1.78
N GLN A 119 16.99 10.88 -0.87
CA GLN A 119 15.79 11.68 -1.07
C GLN A 119 15.89 13.04 -0.38
N THR A 120 14.95 13.94 -0.68
CA THR A 120 14.75 15.18 0.07
C THR A 120 14.45 14.85 1.54
N LYS A 121 15.12 15.56 2.45
CA LYS A 121 14.94 15.38 3.89
C LYS A 121 13.52 15.77 4.31
N THR A 122 12.83 14.84 4.94
CA THR A 122 11.52 15.07 5.58
C THR A 122 11.58 14.57 7.03
N PRO A 123 10.71 15.03 7.94
CA PRO A 123 10.66 14.51 9.30
C PRO A 123 10.50 12.98 9.34
N SER A 124 9.64 12.44 8.50
CA SER A 124 9.42 10.99 8.38
C SER A 124 10.67 10.24 7.90
N CYS A 125 11.50 10.84 7.05
CA CYS A 125 12.76 10.23 6.61
C CYS A 125 13.71 9.98 7.80
N HIS A 126 13.91 10.99 8.64
CA HIS A 126 14.77 10.85 9.83
C HIS A 126 14.22 9.78 10.80
N THR A 127 12.93 9.84 11.09
CA THR A 127 12.26 8.89 11.97
C THR A 127 12.39 7.46 11.44
N ASN A 128 12.14 7.24 10.15
CA ASN A 128 12.22 5.90 9.56
C ASN A 128 13.64 5.33 9.58
N LEU A 129 14.68 6.13 9.32
CA LEU A 129 16.08 5.71 9.43
C LEU A 129 16.44 5.33 10.86
N LEU A 130 15.98 6.09 11.86
CA LEU A 130 16.18 5.75 13.26
C LEU A 130 15.55 4.39 13.61
N TYR A 131 14.33 4.15 13.18
CA TYR A 131 13.66 2.86 13.40
C TYR A 131 14.38 1.69 12.73
N HIS A 132 14.86 1.85 11.51
CA HIS A 132 15.69 0.86 10.84
C HIS A 132 16.92 0.48 11.69
N THR A 133 17.59 1.48 12.29
CA THR A 133 18.75 1.26 13.17
C THR A 133 18.35 0.46 14.42
N VAL A 134 17.26 0.83 15.08
CA VAL A 134 16.76 0.15 16.29
C VAL A 134 16.33 -1.30 15.99
N ILE A 135 15.71 -1.52 14.83
CA ILE A 135 15.28 -2.85 14.40
C ILE A 135 16.49 -3.73 14.02
N GLY A 136 17.62 -3.14 13.67
CA GLY A 136 18.82 -3.85 13.21
C GLY A 136 18.75 -4.21 11.73
N THR A 137 18.09 -3.39 10.90
CA THR A 137 18.09 -3.54 9.46
C THR A 137 19.50 -3.32 8.91
N ASP A 138 19.95 -4.19 8.03
CA ASP A 138 21.18 -3.98 7.27
C ASP A 138 20.91 -2.95 6.16
N LEU A 139 21.45 -1.73 6.35
CA LEU A 139 21.17 -0.57 5.50
C LEU A 139 22.31 -0.28 4.53
N HIS A 140 21.98 -0.15 3.25
CA HIS A 140 22.88 0.29 2.21
C HIS A 140 22.32 1.54 1.53
N ALA A 141 23.05 2.66 1.63
CA ALA A 141 22.74 3.88 0.90
C ALA A 141 23.37 3.76 -0.51
N VAL A 142 22.54 3.86 -1.54
CA VAL A 142 22.97 3.60 -2.93
C VAL A 142 22.42 4.68 -3.86
N PRO A 143 23.29 5.36 -4.64
CA PRO A 143 22.84 6.20 -5.73
C PRO A 143 22.01 5.40 -6.75
N ARG A 144 21.16 6.09 -7.50
CA ARG A 144 20.23 5.42 -8.43
C ARG A 144 20.96 4.67 -9.55
N GLU A 145 22.05 5.22 -10.01
CA GLU A 145 22.93 4.66 -11.06
C GLU A 145 23.59 3.34 -10.66
N ASP A 146 23.87 3.15 -9.37
CA ASP A 146 24.57 1.95 -8.86
C ASP A 146 23.59 0.89 -8.33
N PHE A 147 22.30 1.18 -8.41
CA PHE A 147 21.26 0.38 -7.74
C PHE A 147 21.25 -1.11 -8.17
N GLU A 148 21.21 -1.39 -9.47
CA GLU A 148 21.12 -2.77 -9.97
C GLU A 148 22.41 -3.54 -9.66
N ALA A 149 23.58 -2.92 -9.85
CA ALA A 149 24.87 -3.54 -9.55
C ALA A 149 24.98 -3.90 -8.05
N LYS A 150 24.55 -2.97 -7.16
CA LYS A 150 24.59 -3.23 -5.71
C LYS A 150 23.58 -4.27 -5.26
N LYS A 151 22.39 -4.29 -5.87
CA LYS A 151 21.40 -5.34 -5.64
C LYS A 151 21.97 -6.72 -5.97
N ASP A 152 22.57 -6.87 -7.15
CA ASP A 152 23.12 -8.16 -7.60
C ASP A 152 24.31 -8.61 -6.74
N GLU A 153 25.17 -7.66 -6.32
CA GLU A 153 26.25 -7.89 -5.36
C GLU A 153 25.72 -8.47 -4.05
N LEU A 154 24.68 -7.82 -3.47
CA LEU A 154 24.11 -8.24 -2.18
C LEU A 154 23.37 -9.56 -2.26
N VAL A 155 22.65 -9.82 -3.36
CA VAL A 155 22.01 -11.13 -3.58
C VAL A 155 23.08 -12.23 -3.54
N LYS A 156 24.14 -12.08 -4.31
CA LYS A 156 25.24 -13.05 -4.36
C LYS A 156 25.94 -13.20 -3.01
N PHE A 157 26.26 -12.08 -2.35
CA PHE A 157 26.91 -12.09 -1.04
C PHE A 157 26.12 -12.87 0.01
N TYR A 158 24.81 -12.63 0.08
CA TYR A 158 23.97 -13.31 1.08
C TYR A 158 23.66 -14.77 0.68
N GLU A 159 23.55 -15.06 -0.59
CA GLU A 159 23.43 -16.44 -1.06
C GLU A 159 24.65 -17.28 -0.64
N GLU A 160 25.86 -16.76 -0.85
CA GLU A 160 27.11 -17.41 -0.42
C GLU A 160 27.20 -17.55 1.11
N LYS A 161 26.80 -16.50 1.84
CA LYS A 161 26.88 -16.43 3.32
C LYS A 161 25.85 -17.31 4.01
N GLU A 162 24.62 -17.32 3.52
CA GLU A 162 23.46 -17.94 4.19
C GLU A 162 23.05 -19.27 3.56
N GLY A 163 23.63 -19.63 2.40
CA GLY A 163 23.34 -20.85 1.67
C GLY A 163 21.99 -20.84 0.93
N VAL A 164 21.32 -19.67 0.90
CA VAL A 164 20.06 -19.43 0.20
C VAL A 164 20.01 -17.97 -0.22
N ALA A 165 19.57 -17.70 -1.44
CA ALA A 165 19.43 -16.34 -1.95
C ALA A 165 18.38 -15.55 -1.12
N PRO A 166 18.61 -14.25 -0.85
CA PRO A 166 17.59 -13.39 -0.26
C PRO A 166 16.31 -13.36 -1.10
N TYR A 167 15.16 -13.31 -0.43
CA TYR A 167 13.90 -13.06 -1.13
C TYR A 167 13.78 -11.58 -1.50
N VAL A 168 13.74 -11.28 -2.78
CA VAL A 168 13.72 -9.91 -3.29
C VAL A 168 12.29 -9.40 -3.30
N ILE A 169 12.00 -8.37 -2.49
CA ILE A 169 10.72 -7.66 -2.47
C ILE A 169 10.87 -6.38 -3.29
N PRO A 170 10.17 -6.22 -4.41
CA PRO A 170 10.30 -5.04 -5.27
C PRO A 170 9.84 -3.77 -4.58
N THR A 171 10.26 -2.62 -5.12
CA THR A 171 9.89 -1.31 -4.61
C THR A 171 8.38 -1.20 -4.38
N GLY A 172 8.00 -0.84 -3.16
CA GLY A 172 6.59 -0.72 -2.77
C GLY A 172 5.82 -2.04 -2.71
N GLY A 173 6.48 -3.20 -2.83
CA GLY A 173 5.87 -4.52 -2.84
C GLY A 173 4.88 -4.71 -4.00
N SER A 174 5.19 -4.17 -5.19
CA SER A 174 4.28 -4.15 -6.32
C SER A 174 4.70 -5.18 -7.36
N ASN A 175 4.24 -6.41 -7.18
CA ASN A 175 4.27 -7.54 -8.11
C ASN A 175 2.98 -8.34 -7.96
N GLU A 176 2.86 -9.45 -8.69
CA GLU A 176 1.69 -10.33 -8.70
C GLU A 176 1.29 -10.85 -7.31
N ILE A 177 2.26 -11.13 -6.45
CA ILE A 177 2.00 -11.61 -5.09
C ILE A 177 1.52 -10.47 -4.17
N GLY A 178 2.25 -9.34 -4.17
CA GLY A 178 1.92 -8.22 -3.30
C GLY A 178 0.61 -7.51 -3.66
N VAL A 179 0.24 -7.49 -4.95
CA VAL A 179 -1.04 -6.89 -5.41
C VAL A 179 -2.24 -7.63 -4.83
N MET A 180 -2.12 -8.94 -4.53
CA MET A 180 -3.20 -9.73 -3.91
C MET A 180 -3.65 -9.14 -2.57
N GLY A 181 -2.78 -8.45 -1.83
CA GLY A 181 -3.14 -7.74 -0.61
C GLY A 181 -4.19 -6.64 -0.84
N TYR A 182 -4.19 -6.02 -2.03
CA TYR A 182 -5.19 -5.00 -2.37
C TYR A 182 -6.39 -5.55 -3.14
N VAL A 183 -6.28 -6.68 -3.80
CA VAL A 183 -7.46 -7.44 -4.23
C VAL A 183 -8.25 -7.88 -2.99
N ASN A 184 -7.58 -8.39 -1.94
CA ASN A 184 -8.20 -8.72 -0.66
C ASN A 184 -8.84 -7.50 0.02
N ALA A 185 -8.18 -6.33 -0.02
CA ALA A 185 -8.72 -5.09 0.55
C ALA A 185 -9.99 -4.60 -0.14
N ALA A 186 -10.12 -4.80 -1.46
CA ALA A 186 -11.35 -4.52 -2.18
C ALA A 186 -12.50 -5.46 -1.74
N PHE A 187 -12.20 -6.73 -1.47
CA PHE A 187 -13.20 -7.68 -0.95
C PHE A 187 -13.59 -7.37 0.50
N GLU A 188 -12.63 -6.92 1.33
CA GLU A 188 -12.92 -6.39 2.67
C GLU A 188 -13.87 -5.18 2.58
N LEU A 189 -13.62 -4.24 1.67
CA LEU A 189 -14.50 -3.09 1.44
C LEU A 189 -15.92 -3.54 1.04
N ALA A 190 -16.04 -4.54 0.16
CA ALA A 190 -17.34 -5.07 -0.23
C ALA A 190 -18.11 -5.64 0.96
N SER A 191 -17.44 -6.36 1.86
CA SER A 191 -18.05 -6.86 3.10
C SER A 191 -18.52 -5.72 4.01
N GLN A 192 -17.77 -4.61 4.07
CA GLN A 192 -18.17 -3.41 4.82
C GLN A 192 -19.37 -2.70 4.19
N ILE A 193 -19.46 -2.68 2.87
CA ILE A 193 -20.64 -2.15 2.14
C ILE A 193 -21.88 -3.04 2.41
N GLU A 194 -21.74 -4.36 2.31
CA GLU A 194 -22.80 -5.33 2.62
C GLU A 194 -23.27 -5.18 4.08
N ALA A 195 -22.36 -4.96 5.02
CA ALA A 195 -22.64 -4.68 6.43
C ALA A 195 -23.18 -3.26 6.69
N LYS A 196 -23.37 -2.44 5.64
CA LYS A 196 -23.87 -1.06 5.72
C LYS A 196 -23.01 -0.12 6.58
N VAL A 197 -21.71 -0.39 6.69
CA VAL A 197 -20.75 0.52 7.31
C VAL A 197 -20.61 1.82 6.49
N LEU A 198 -20.71 1.68 5.16
CA LEU A 198 -20.76 2.81 4.23
C LEU A 198 -21.61 2.44 3.01
N PRO A 199 -22.19 3.43 2.30
CA PRO A 199 -22.77 3.20 0.97
C PRO A 199 -21.70 2.77 -0.05
N THR A 200 -22.12 2.16 -1.15
CA THR A 200 -21.21 1.90 -2.28
C THR A 200 -20.62 3.21 -2.78
N PRO A 201 -19.29 3.41 -2.73
CA PRO A 201 -18.67 4.65 -3.21
C PRO A 201 -18.79 4.78 -4.73
N ASP A 202 -19.03 6.01 -5.23
CA ASP A 202 -18.84 6.34 -6.64
C ASP A 202 -17.35 6.36 -6.98
N TYR A 203 -16.53 6.94 -6.08
CA TYR A 203 -15.10 7.13 -6.28
C TYR A 203 -14.28 6.70 -5.08
N ILE A 204 -13.09 6.12 -5.36
CA ILE A 204 -12.04 5.89 -4.37
C ILE A 204 -10.82 6.72 -4.75
N TYR A 205 -10.43 7.67 -3.91
CA TYR A 205 -9.18 8.41 -4.07
C TYR A 205 -8.05 7.70 -3.32
N VAL A 206 -6.96 7.41 -4.02
CA VAL A 206 -5.80 6.71 -3.45
C VAL A 206 -4.50 7.20 -4.04
N ALA A 207 -3.46 7.36 -3.21
CA ALA A 207 -2.12 7.70 -3.67
C ALA A 207 -1.51 6.56 -4.49
N ALA A 208 -0.96 6.89 -5.66
CA ALA A 208 -0.30 5.96 -6.58
C ALA A 208 1.15 6.37 -6.82
N SER A 209 2.07 5.46 -6.45
CA SER A 209 3.51 5.57 -6.73
C SER A 209 3.96 4.37 -7.55
N THR A 210 4.13 3.19 -6.97
CA THR A 210 4.40 1.94 -7.70
C THR A 210 3.13 1.21 -8.15
N CYS A 211 2.00 1.86 -8.08
CA CYS A 211 0.67 1.47 -8.55
C CYS A 211 0.03 0.19 -7.98
N GLY A 212 0.76 -0.67 -7.29
CA GLY A 212 0.22 -1.95 -6.81
C GLY A 212 -0.99 -1.83 -5.86
N THR A 213 -1.16 -0.70 -5.14
CA THR A 213 -2.35 -0.42 -4.34
C THR A 213 -3.58 -0.17 -5.22
N ALA A 214 -3.45 0.79 -6.14
CA ALA A 214 -4.55 1.14 -7.06
C ALA A 214 -4.92 -0.04 -7.97
N SER A 215 -3.92 -0.76 -8.50
CA SER A 215 -4.14 -1.93 -9.36
C SER A 215 -4.92 -3.03 -8.65
N GLY A 216 -4.54 -3.36 -7.41
CA GLY A 216 -5.26 -4.38 -6.63
C GLY A 216 -6.71 -3.98 -6.32
N LEU A 217 -6.95 -2.70 -6.00
CA LEU A 217 -8.31 -2.18 -5.82
C LEU A 217 -9.12 -2.30 -7.11
N ILE A 218 -8.57 -1.88 -8.25
CA ILE A 218 -9.26 -1.95 -9.55
C ILE A 218 -9.64 -3.40 -9.87
N LEU A 219 -8.67 -4.32 -9.77
CA LEU A 219 -8.92 -5.73 -10.05
C LEU A 219 -9.98 -6.32 -9.11
N GLY A 220 -9.87 -6.09 -7.80
CA GLY A 220 -10.83 -6.60 -6.85
C GLY A 220 -12.25 -6.05 -7.06
N LEU A 221 -12.38 -4.75 -7.32
CA LEU A 221 -13.68 -4.12 -7.60
C LEU A 221 -14.31 -4.64 -8.90
N LYS A 222 -13.51 -4.86 -9.95
CA LYS A 222 -13.98 -5.44 -11.21
C LYS A 222 -14.43 -6.89 -11.04
N ILE A 223 -13.67 -7.72 -10.30
CA ILE A 223 -14.08 -9.10 -9.96
C ILE A 223 -15.44 -9.11 -9.24
N LEU A 224 -15.64 -8.16 -8.34
CA LEU A 224 -16.89 -8.00 -7.58
C LEU A 224 -18.01 -7.33 -8.39
N LYS A 225 -17.72 -6.84 -9.60
CA LYS A 225 -18.63 -6.06 -10.45
C LYS A 225 -19.20 -4.82 -9.76
N LEU A 226 -18.43 -4.23 -8.84
CA LEU A 226 -18.77 -2.97 -8.21
C LEU A 226 -18.49 -1.81 -9.17
N LYS A 227 -19.46 -0.88 -9.27
CA LYS A 227 -19.37 0.28 -10.18
C LYS A 227 -18.49 1.42 -9.63
N THR A 228 -17.80 1.20 -8.56
CA THR A 228 -16.88 2.16 -7.93
C THR A 228 -15.68 2.41 -8.82
N ALA A 229 -15.40 3.67 -9.16
CA ALA A 229 -14.24 4.05 -9.93
C ALA A 229 -13.06 4.43 -9.00
N VAL A 230 -11.90 3.81 -9.21
CA VAL A 230 -10.66 4.22 -8.53
C VAL A 230 -10.08 5.44 -9.21
N ARG A 231 -9.75 6.48 -8.45
CA ARG A 231 -9.00 7.67 -8.89
C ARG A 231 -7.56 7.60 -8.34
N PRO A 232 -6.62 7.01 -9.08
CA PRO A 232 -5.22 6.90 -8.66
C PRO A 232 -4.53 8.25 -8.84
N ILE A 233 -3.94 8.76 -7.77
CA ILE A 233 -3.26 10.06 -7.76
C ILE A 233 -1.76 9.82 -7.76
N ARG A 234 -1.07 10.22 -8.85
CA ARG A 234 0.38 10.09 -8.97
C ARG A 234 1.10 11.04 -8.01
N VAL A 235 1.93 10.50 -7.15
CA VAL A 235 2.56 11.25 -6.05
C VAL A 235 4.09 11.17 -6.06
N SER A 236 4.69 10.41 -6.98
CA SER A 236 6.14 10.21 -7.05
C SER A 236 6.68 10.31 -8.47
N GLU A 237 7.96 10.66 -8.56
CA GLU A 237 8.73 10.84 -9.80
C GLU A 237 9.16 9.54 -10.46
N THR A 238 8.68 8.39 -10.02
CA THR A 238 9.09 7.14 -10.64
C THR A 238 8.76 7.20 -12.12
N GLY A 239 9.74 7.63 -12.92
CA GLY A 239 9.62 7.87 -14.37
C GLY A 239 9.30 6.64 -15.21
N LEU A 240 8.84 5.60 -14.54
CA LEU A 240 8.37 4.34 -15.12
C LEU A 240 6.84 4.30 -15.26
N TRP A 241 6.11 5.23 -14.62
CA TRP A 241 4.65 5.17 -14.59
C TRP A 241 4.04 6.23 -15.51
N THR A 242 4.13 5.97 -16.81
CA THR A 242 3.22 6.55 -17.80
C THR A 242 1.88 5.83 -17.73
N GLN A 243 0.81 6.42 -18.29
CA GLN A 243 -0.49 5.76 -18.38
C GLN A 243 -0.36 4.38 -19.03
N ASN A 244 0.36 4.25 -20.13
CA ASN A 244 0.55 2.97 -20.83
C ASN A 244 1.25 1.91 -19.94
N ARG A 245 2.27 2.30 -19.16
CA ARG A 245 2.96 1.35 -18.27
C ARG A 245 2.08 0.91 -17.13
N TYR A 246 1.24 1.80 -16.62
CA TYR A 246 0.27 1.49 -15.58
C TYR A 246 -0.82 0.53 -16.10
N GLU A 247 -1.35 0.76 -17.27
CA GLU A 247 -2.32 -0.13 -17.90
C GLU A 247 -1.71 -1.52 -18.15
N LEU A 248 -0.49 -1.57 -18.69
CA LEU A 248 0.22 -2.82 -18.88
C LEU A 248 0.39 -3.58 -17.56
N PHE A 249 0.80 -2.90 -16.49
CA PHE A 249 0.95 -3.52 -15.17
C PHE A 249 -0.38 -4.11 -14.66
N ILE A 250 -1.51 -3.41 -14.81
CA ILE A 250 -2.81 -3.95 -14.42
C ILE A 250 -3.16 -5.20 -15.23
N ARG A 251 -2.90 -5.20 -16.53
CA ARG A 251 -3.16 -6.35 -17.40
C ARG A 251 -2.23 -7.53 -17.10
N GLU A 252 -0.97 -7.28 -16.74
CA GLU A 252 -0.04 -8.30 -16.26
C GLU A 252 -0.58 -8.97 -14.97
N MET A 253 -1.08 -8.18 -14.03
CA MET A 253 -1.67 -8.69 -12.78
C MET A 253 -2.98 -9.45 -13.02
N ASP A 254 -3.80 -9.00 -13.93
CA ASP A 254 -5.02 -9.72 -14.35
C ASP A 254 -4.66 -11.03 -15.06
N GLY A 255 -3.64 -11.03 -15.90
CA GLY A 255 -3.11 -12.23 -16.54
C GLY A 255 -2.69 -13.30 -15.53
N PHE A 256 -2.01 -12.90 -14.44
CA PHE A 256 -1.68 -13.79 -13.33
C PHE A 256 -2.95 -14.37 -12.67
N LEU A 257 -3.94 -13.53 -12.36
CA LEU A 257 -5.21 -13.99 -11.79
C LEU A 257 -5.93 -14.97 -12.71
N LYS A 258 -6.02 -14.63 -13.99
CA LYS A 258 -6.66 -15.48 -15.00
C LYS A 258 -5.95 -16.84 -15.14
N GLU A 259 -4.62 -16.85 -15.22
CA GLU A 259 -3.82 -18.08 -15.28
C GLU A 259 -4.07 -18.97 -14.05
N LYS A 260 -4.05 -18.38 -12.85
CA LYS A 260 -4.11 -19.14 -11.58
C LYS A 260 -5.52 -19.56 -11.19
N THR A 261 -6.53 -18.74 -11.50
CA THR A 261 -7.90 -18.97 -11.02
C THR A 261 -8.93 -19.27 -12.12
N GLY A 262 -8.63 -18.87 -13.35
CA GLY A 262 -9.56 -18.82 -14.47
C GLY A 262 -10.45 -17.56 -14.46
N VAL A 263 -10.26 -16.65 -13.49
CA VAL A 263 -11.02 -15.40 -13.38
C VAL A 263 -10.21 -14.26 -13.96
N SER A 264 -10.78 -13.53 -14.92
CA SER A 264 -10.26 -12.28 -15.46
C SER A 264 -11.12 -11.12 -14.96
N ALA A 265 -10.47 -10.06 -14.50
CA ALA A 265 -11.12 -8.83 -14.04
C ALA A 265 -11.19 -7.79 -15.16
N VAL A 266 -10.27 -7.85 -16.13
CA VAL A 266 -10.10 -6.85 -17.19
C VAL A 266 -10.29 -7.49 -18.55
N GLU A 267 -11.28 -7.00 -19.32
CA GLU A 267 -11.47 -7.38 -20.71
C GLU A 267 -10.51 -6.58 -21.61
N GLU A 268 -10.28 -7.07 -22.83
CA GLU A 268 -9.34 -6.47 -23.79
C GLU A 268 -9.67 -4.99 -24.07
N ASN A 269 -10.96 -4.67 -24.21
CA ASN A 269 -11.44 -3.32 -24.52
C ASN A 269 -11.80 -2.48 -23.29
N ASP A 270 -11.54 -2.99 -22.10
CA ASP A 270 -11.80 -2.23 -20.88
C ASP A 270 -10.88 -1.01 -20.76
N SER A 271 -11.48 0.15 -20.50
CA SER A 271 -10.72 1.33 -20.12
C SER A 271 -10.18 1.17 -18.69
N ILE A 272 -8.90 1.43 -18.52
CA ILE A 272 -8.26 1.52 -17.21
C ILE A 272 -8.36 2.97 -16.73
N PRO A 273 -8.69 3.23 -15.45
CA PRO A 273 -8.75 4.59 -14.92
C PRO A 273 -7.46 5.35 -15.15
N GLU A 274 -7.57 6.60 -15.56
CA GLU A 274 -6.42 7.46 -15.78
C GLU A 274 -5.72 7.81 -14.46
N ILE A 275 -4.38 7.79 -14.46
CA ILE A 275 -3.58 8.29 -13.35
C ILE A 275 -3.53 9.81 -13.44
N ARG A 276 -4.12 10.47 -12.42
CA ARG A 276 -4.03 11.92 -12.32
C ARG A 276 -2.70 12.34 -11.72
N ASP A 277 -1.99 13.23 -12.41
CA ASP A 277 -0.74 13.79 -11.92
C ASP A 277 -0.97 14.80 -10.79
N TYR A 278 -0.36 14.54 -9.65
CA TYR A 278 -0.32 15.45 -8.50
C TYR A 278 1.07 15.46 -7.85
N LEU A 279 2.11 15.25 -8.66
CA LEU A 279 3.50 15.24 -8.20
C LEU A 279 3.92 16.59 -7.62
N GLY A 280 3.44 17.69 -8.21
CA GLY A 280 3.83 19.04 -7.81
C GLY A 280 5.31 19.31 -8.06
N LYS A 281 6.00 19.91 -7.08
CA LYS A 281 7.44 20.26 -7.17
C LYS A 281 8.39 19.05 -6.98
N GLY A 282 7.87 17.83 -6.80
CA GLY A 282 8.67 16.64 -6.64
C GLY A 282 8.30 15.78 -5.42
N TYR A 283 9.06 14.70 -5.22
CA TYR A 283 8.87 13.76 -4.12
C TYR A 283 9.15 14.42 -2.76
N GLY A 284 8.14 14.47 -1.89
CA GLY A 284 8.27 15.09 -0.56
C GLY A 284 8.38 16.62 -0.56
N ALA A 285 8.26 17.28 -1.73
CA ALA A 285 8.24 18.73 -1.81
C ALA A 285 6.87 19.27 -1.33
N GLU A 286 6.90 20.22 -0.41
CA GLU A 286 5.71 20.87 0.13
C GLU A 286 5.21 21.95 -0.83
N THR A 287 3.88 22.05 -0.97
CA THR A 287 3.18 23.12 -1.66
C THR A 287 2.08 23.71 -0.77
N ALA A 288 1.50 24.84 -1.15
CA ALA A 288 0.42 25.47 -0.39
C ALA A 288 -0.82 24.58 -0.32
N GLU A 289 -1.15 23.88 -1.40
CA GLU A 289 -2.29 22.98 -1.52
C GLU A 289 -2.14 21.77 -0.59
N LEU A 290 -0.92 21.22 -0.46
CA LEU A 290 -0.65 20.11 0.44
C LEU A 290 -0.78 20.52 1.90
N ARG A 291 -0.26 21.69 2.24
CA ARG A 291 -0.38 22.27 3.59
C ARG A 291 -1.84 22.52 3.94
N GLU A 292 -2.60 23.09 3.02
CA GLU A 292 -4.04 23.30 3.17
C GLU A 292 -4.76 21.96 3.40
N ALA A 293 -4.51 20.95 2.59
CA ALA A 293 -5.13 19.63 2.73
C ALA A 293 -4.82 18.97 4.08
N MET A 294 -3.56 19.09 4.55
CA MET A 294 -3.15 18.58 5.87
C MET A 294 -3.86 19.31 7.00
N ASN A 295 -3.90 20.64 6.95
CA ASN A 295 -4.54 21.47 7.98
C ASN A 295 -6.04 21.20 8.02
N LEU A 296 -6.70 21.22 6.86
CA LEU A 296 -8.13 21.00 6.76
C LEU A 296 -8.54 19.62 7.30
N ALA A 297 -7.86 18.56 6.92
CA ALA A 297 -8.11 17.22 7.44
C ALA A 297 -7.85 17.12 8.96
N LYS A 298 -6.84 17.83 9.46
CA LYS A 298 -6.51 17.87 10.89
C LYS A 298 -7.53 18.66 11.70
N GLU A 299 -7.91 19.83 11.25
CA GLU A 299 -8.80 20.76 11.97
C GLU A 299 -10.25 20.25 11.99
N THR A 300 -10.72 19.70 10.86
CA THR A 300 -12.10 19.22 10.76
C THR A 300 -12.31 17.84 11.38
N GLU A 301 -11.41 16.90 11.13
CA GLU A 301 -11.61 15.47 11.43
C GLU A 301 -10.52 14.86 12.34
N ASN A 302 -9.53 15.65 12.77
CA ASN A 302 -8.35 15.17 13.52
C ASN A 302 -7.56 14.07 12.76
N VAL A 303 -7.61 14.08 11.42
CA VAL A 303 -6.90 13.14 10.57
C VAL A 303 -5.50 13.66 10.24
N ASN A 304 -4.46 12.88 10.57
CA ASN A 304 -3.08 13.20 10.23
C ASN A 304 -2.74 12.63 8.86
N LEU A 305 -2.36 13.52 7.95
CA LEU A 305 -1.83 13.18 6.63
C LEU A 305 -0.31 13.43 6.61
N GLU A 306 0.40 12.78 5.69
CA GLU A 306 1.82 13.02 5.46
C GLU A 306 2.05 13.57 4.03
N ILE A 307 3.12 14.33 3.89
CA ILE A 307 3.35 15.20 2.74
C ILE A 307 3.63 14.46 1.43
N VAL A 308 4.17 13.22 1.50
CA VAL A 308 4.67 12.50 0.31
C VAL A 308 3.53 11.87 -0.50
N TYR A 309 2.55 11.27 0.19
CA TYR A 309 1.51 10.44 -0.42
C TYR A 309 0.10 10.96 -0.11
N THR A 310 -0.26 10.98 1.17
CA THR A 310 -1.64 11.19 1.59
C THR A 310 -2.10 12.63 1.47
N ALA A 311 -1.23 13.61 1.74
CA ALA A 311 -1.58 15.00 1.50
C ALA A 311 -1.85 15.29 0.02
N LYS A 312 -1.07 14.68 -0.90
CA LYS A 312 -1.25 14.85 -2.35
C LYS A 312 -2.58 14.30 -2.83
N SER A 313 -2.92 13.08 -2.41
CA SER A 313 -4.20 12.49 -2.80
C SER A 313 -5.41 13.19 -2.18
N MET A 314 -5.28 13.74 -0.97
CA MET A 314 -6.33 14.57 -0.37
C MET A 314 -6.45 15.93 -1.06
N ALA A 315 -5.36 16.58 -1.42
CA ALA A 315 -5.39 17.84 -2.17
C ALA A 315 -6.08 17.67 -3.55
N ALA A 316 -5.84 16.56 -4.23
CA ALA A 316 -6.54 16.23 -5.47
C ALA A 316 -8.05 16.06 -5.27
N LEU A 317 -8.47 15.40 -4.18
CA LEU A 317 -9.88 15.26 -3.80
C LEU A 317 -10.50 16.63 -3.52
N ILE A 318 -9.82 17.48 -2.74
CA ILE A 318 -10.30 18.83 -2.41
C ILE A 318 -10.47 19.68 -3.68
N GLU A 319 -9.53 19.58 -4.61
CA GLU A 319 -9.62 20.30 -5.88
C GLU A 319 -10.86 19.87 -6.70
N ASP A 320 -11.14 18.56 -6.81
CA ASP A 320 -12.31 18.05 -7.51
C ASP A 320 -13.62 18.43 -6.81
N ALA A 321 -13.64 18.41 -5.49
CA ALA A 321 -14.78 18.86 -4.71
C ALA A 321 -15.10 20.36 -4.99
N ARG A 322 -14.08 21.21 -5.02
CA ARG A 322 -14.22 22.65 -5.31
C ARG A 322 -14.67 22.94 -6.75
N LYS A 323 -14.35 22.06 -7.69
CA LYS A 323 -14.88 22.10 -9.06
C LYS A 323 -16.33 21.63 -9.17
N GLY A 324 -16.91 21.12 -8.07
CA GLY A 324 -18.26 20.59 -8.03
C GLY A 324 -18.42 19.17 -8.60
N GLU A 325 -17.31 18.50 -8.95
CA GLU A 325 -17.33 17.15 -9.55
C GLU A 325 -17.80 16.06 -8.56
N LEU A 326 -17.74 16.35 -7.26
CA LEU A 326 -18.07 15.42 -6.19
C LEU A 326 -19.41 15.74 -5.51
N LYS A 327 -20.14 16.73 -6.00
CA LYS A 327 -21.49 17.04 -5.53
C LYS A 327 -22.39 15.81 -5.73
N ASP A 328 -23.17 15.47 -4.74
CA ASP A 328 -24.08 14.32 -4.73
C ASP A 328 -23.40 12.95 -4.97
N LYS A 329 -22.08 12.86 -4.74
CA LYS A 329 -21.30 11.62 -4.85
C LYS A 329 -20.96 11.05 -3.47
N THR A 330 -20.89 9.73 -3.43
CA THR A 330 -20.25 9.01 -2.32
C THR A 330 -18.77 8.80 -2.64
N VAL A 331 -17.91 9.37 -1.83
CA VAL A 331 -16.46 9.35 -2.05
C VAL A 331 -15.76 8.67 -0.89
N LEU A 332 -14.90 7.71 -1.19
CA LEU A 332 -14.03 7.06 -0.21
C LEU A 332 -12.60 7.54 -0.41
N TYR A 333 -12.05 8.19 0.60
CA TYR A 333 -10.63 8.49 0.67
C TYR A 333 -9.89 7.33 1.32
N TRP A 334 -8.93 6.70 0.60
CA TRP A 334 -8.13 5.60 1.12
C TRP A 334 -6.82 6.11 1.71
N LYS A 335 -6.77 6.22 3.03
CA LYS A 335 -5.60 6.70 3.76
C LYS A 335 -4.56 5.58 3.89
N THR A 336 -3.36 5.81 3.35
CA THR A 336 -2.34 4.77 3.15
C THR A 336 -1.12 4.88 4.07
N ASN A 337 -0.95 5.99 4.79
CA ASN A 337 0.17 6.18 5.70
C ASN A 337 -0.04 5.50 7.06
N ASN A 338 1.06 5.14 7.71
CA ASN A 338 1.03 4.58 9.06
C ASN A 338 0.41 5.56 10.08
N SER A 339 -0.44 5.05 10.96
CA SER A 339 -1.02 5.77 12.12
C SER A 339 -0.58 5.17 13.46
N ILE A 340 0.20 4.09 13.45
CA ILE A 340 0.71 3.45 14.68
C ILE A 340 1.87 4.27 15.22
N ASP A 341 1.82 4.60 16.50
CA ASP A 341 2.93 5.22 17.20
C ASP A 341 4.08 4.22 17.40
N LEU A 342 5.22 4.55 16.87
CA LEU A 342 6.42 3.71 16.99
C LEU A 342 7.32 4.14 18.19
N GLY A 343 6.98 5.23 18.87
CA GLY A 343 7.71 5.73 20.03
C GLY A 343 8.06 4.66 21.07
N PRO A 344 7.13 3.78 21.46
CA PRO A 344 7.40 2.70 22.43
C PRO A 344 8.50 1.71 22.00
N TYR A 345 8.83 1.62 20.72
CA TYR A 345 9.89 0.74 20.22
C TYR A 345 11.28 1.38 20.25
N VAL A 346 11.37 2.71 20.40
CA VAL A 346 12.65 3.45 20.42
C VAL A 346 13.14 3.67 21.86
N GLN A 347 12.24 3.56 22.84
CA GLN A 347 12.53 3.82 24.25
C GLN A 347 13.06 2.58 25.02
N LYS A 348 13.25 1.46 24.35
CA LYS A 348 13.85 0.23 24.88
C LYS A 348 15.27 0.07 24.36
#